data_b818b095e800cd4aa1a33829172c5f96
#
_entry.id   b818b095e800cd4aa1a33829172c5f96
#
_cell.length_a   1.000
_cell.length_b   1.000
_cell.length_c   1.000
_cell.angle_alpha   90.00
_cell.angle_beta   90.00
_cell.angle_gamma   90.00
#
_symmetry.space_group_name_H-M   'P 1'
#
loop_
_entity.id
_entity.type
_entity.pdbx_description
1 polymer ?
#
loop_
_entity_poly.entity_id
_entity_poly.type
_entity_poly.pdbx_seq_one_letter_code
_entity_poly.pdbx_strand_id
1 'polypeptide(L)'
;MTCSMSQRRRNRFKTVSQLFQNRFMKQQRLEKLNDIPLLLDVYGGLLTERQREALSLTYEEDCSLAEIAALHGSSRQAVHDLIERGEAQLRQYEASLHLLEESRRRSDLIDELRSRLAAIPMEAEERLATEELLCRL
;
A
#
# COMPACT_ATOMS: atom_id res chain seq x y z
N MET A 1 34.25 -27.36 -30.62
CA MET A 1 32.99 -27.85 -30.00
C MET A 1 32.88 -27.60 -28.49
N THR A 2 33.52 -26.55 -27.97
CA THR A 2 33.51 -26.27 -26.52
C THR A 2 32.81 -24.95 -26.13
N CYS A 3 32.09 -24.27 -27.04
CA CYS A 3 31.37 -23.01 -26.79
C CYS A 3 29.91 -23.12 -26.31
N SER A 4 29.34 -24.35 -26.30
CA SER A 4 27.90 -24.51 -26.06
C SER A 4 27.49 -24.56 -24.56
N MET A 5 28.38 -24.99 -23.66
CA MET A 5 28.06 -25.14 -22.23
C MET A 5 28.15 -23.81 -21.45
N SER A 6 29.03 -22.91 -21.85
CA SER A 6 29.20 -21.60 -21.19
C SER A 6 28.04 -20.65 -21.48
N GLN A 7 27.43 -20.72 -22.67
CA GLN A 7 26.26 -19.89 -23.05
C GLN A 7 24.97 -20.35 -22.38
N ARG A 8 24.77 -21.66 -22.17
CA ARG A 8 23.60 -22.21 -21.46
C ARG A 8 23.60 -21.82 -19.97
N ARG A 9 24.77 -21.75 -19.33
CA ARG A 9 24.87 -21.29 -17.93
C ARG A 9 24.61 -19.78 -17.81
N ARG A 10 25.05 -18.95 -18.74
CA ARG A 10 24.80 -17.50 -18.75
C ARG A 10 23.32 -17.17 -18.99
N ASN A 11 22.63 -17.92 -19.84
CA ASN A 11 21.20 -17.74 -20.07
C ASN A 11 20.35 -18.21 -18.87
N ARG A 12 20.79 -19.24 -18.13
CA ARG A 12 20.09 -19.71 -16.93
C ARG A 12 20.15 -18.68 -15.81
N PHE A 13 21.26 -17.99 -15.64
CA PHE A 13 21.41 -16.91 -14.66
C PHE A 13 20.61 -15.65 -15.05
N LYS A 14 20.55 -15.30 -16.34
CA LYS A 14 19.70 -14.20 -16.82
C LYS A 14 18.23 -14.48 -16.59
N THR A 15 17.77 -15.70 -16.79
CA THR A 15 16.36 -16.10 -16.63
C THR A 15 15.94 -16.06 -15.15
N VAL A 16 16.80 -16.48 -14.23
CA VAL A 16 16.52 -16.44 -12.78
C VAL A 16 16.49 -14.99 -12.28
N SER A 17 17.44 -14.16 -12.69
CA SER A 17 17.46 -12.73 -12.34
C SER A 17 16.23 -11.99 -12.91
N GLN A 18 15.84 -12.28 -14.15
CA GLN A 18 14.64 -11.70 -14.77
C GLN A 18 13.34 -12.20 -14.12
N LEU A 19 13.26 -13.45 -13.71
CA LEU A 19 12.14 -14.01 -12.96
C LEU A 19 12.04 -13.36 -11.55
N PHE A 20 13.17 -13.13 -10.88
CA PHE A 20 13.21 -12.41 -9.60
C PHE A 20 12.79 -10.95 -9.77
N GLN A 21 13.30 -10.25 -10.77
CA GLN A 21 12.90 -8.86 -11.06
C GLN A 21 11.42 -8.78 -11.45
N ASN A 22 10.91 -9.68 -12.29
CA ASN A 22 9.50 -9.69 -12.64
C ASN A 22 8.59 -10.04 -11.46
N ARG A 23 9.02 -10.93 -10.57
CA ARG A 23 8.27 -11.27 -9.35
C ARG A 23 8.28 -10.12 -8.36
N PHE A 24 9.41 -9.47 -8.18
CA PHE A 24 9.57 -8.29 -7.34
C PHE A 24 8.74 -7.09 -7.87
N MET A 25 8.80 -6.82 -9.18
CA MET A 25 7.99 -5.78 -9.82
C MET A 25 6.50 -6.09 -9.79
N LYS A 26 6.11 -7.36 -9.92
CA LYS A 26 4.72 -7.80 -9.80
C LYS A 26 4.22 -7.68 -8.36
N GLN A 27 5.06 -7.98 -7.38
CA GLN A 27 4.75 -7.82 -5.96
C GLN A 27 4.58 -6.35 -5.59
N GLN A 28 5.51 -5.48 -6.01
CA GLN A 28 5.39 -4.02 -5.83
C GLN A 28 4.15 -3.44 -6.55
N ARG A 29 3.77 -4.02 -7.70
CA ARG A 29 2.57 -3.58 -8.41
C ARG A 29 1.28 -4.03 -7.71
N LEU A 30 1.27 -5.21 -7.10
CA LEU A 30 0.16 -5.71 -6.27
C LEU A 30 0.07 -4.93 -4.94
N GLU A 31 1.19 -4.62 -4.31
CA GLU A 31 1.25 -3.75 -3.13
C GLU A 31 0.73 -2.35 -3.44
N LYS A 32 1.12 -1.76 -4.58
CA LYS A 32 0.59 -0.46 -5.03
C LYS A 32 -0.91 -0.47 -5.36
N LEU A 33 -1.47 -1.60 -5.78
CA LEU A 33 -2.92 -1.75 -6.00
C LEU A 33 -3.69 -1.91 -4.69
N ASN A 34 -3.07 -2.54 -3.68
CA ASN A 34 -3.67 -2.71 -2.36
C ASN A 34 -3.54 -1.48 -1.44
N ASP A 35 -2.78 -0.47 -1.86
CA ASP A 35 -2.54 0.74 -1.06
C ASP A 35 -3.66 1.78 -1.16
N ILE A 36 -4.56 1.68 -2.14
CA ILE A 36 -5.61 2.69 -2.34
C ILE A 36 -6.49 2.89 -1.11
N PRO A 37 -6.99 1.86 -0.41
CA PRO A 37 -7.73 2.06 0.84
C PRO A 37 -6.92 2.81 1.89
N LEU A 38 -5.65 2.48 2.07
CA LEU A 38 -4.76 3.16 3.03
C LEU A 38 -4.47 4.62 2.62
N LEU A 39 -4.30 4.86 1.32
CA LEU A 39 -4.15 6.21 0.80
C LEU A 39 -5.44 7.03 0.96
N LEU A 40 -6.60 6.38 0.83
CA LEU A 40 -7.90 6.99 1.04
C LEU A 40 -8.09 7.40 2.50
N ASP A 41 -7.68 6.57 3.46
CA ASP A 41 -7.67 6.89 4.89
C ASP A 41 -6.82 8.13 5.19
N VAL A 42 -5.62 8.19 4.61
CA VAL A 42 -4.67 9.30 4.88
C VAL A 42 -5.04 10.58 4.14
N TYR A 43 -5.42 10.48 2.87
CA TYR A 43 -5.58 11.62 1.96
C TYR A 43 -7.01 11.86 1.48
N GLY A 44 -7.96 11.02 1.87
CA GLY A 44 -9.35 11.12 1.40
C GLY A 44 -10.00 12.48 1.65
N GLY A 45 -9.58 13.16 2.73
CA GLY A 45 -10.03 14.52 3.02
C GLY A 45 -9.58 15.60 2.02
N LEU A 46 -8.59 15.30 1.17
CA LEU A 46 -8.08 16.18 0.13
C LEU A 46 -8.74 15.94 -1.23
N LEU A 47 -9.52 14.88 -1.37
CA LEU A 47 -10.30 14.58 -2.56
C LEU A 47 -11.62 15.36 -2.57
N THR A 48 -12.21 15.51 -3.76
CA THR A 48 -13.60 15.95 -3.84
C THR A 48 -14.53 14.92 -3.23
N GLU A 49 -15.67 15.36 -2.68
CA GLU A 49 -16.67 14.47 -2.07
C GLU A 49 -17.04 13.30 -3.00
N ARG A 50 -17.31 13.59 -4.27
CA ARG A 50 -17.66 12.58 -5.27
C ARG A 50 -16.54 11.56 -5.54
N GLN A 51 -15.29 12.01 -5.56
CA GLN A 51 -14.14 11.10 -5.74
C GLN A 51 -13.98 10.19 -4.53
N ARG A 52 -14.05 10.77 -3.33
CA ARG A 52 -13.95 10.03 -2.07
C ARG A 52 -15.04 8.97 -1.97
N GLU A 53 -16.29 9.36 -2.20
CA GLU A 53 -17.44 8.45 -2.18
C GLU A 53 -17.30 7.31 -3.20
N ALA A 54 -16.94 7.63 -4.45
CA ALA A 54 -16.76 6.60 -5.48
C ALA A 54 -15.64 5.61 -5.15
N LEU A 55 -14.54 6.08 -4.56
CA LEU A 55 -13.43 5.23 -4.12
C LEU A 55 -13.82 4.37 -2.91
N SER A 56 -14.50 4.94 -1.91
CA SER A 56 -15.01 4.20 -0.75
C SER A 56 -15.97 3.09 -1.18
N LEU A 57 -16.96 3.40 -2.01
CA LEU A 57 -17.90 2.42 -2.56
C LEU A 57 -17.19 1.30 -3.34
N THR A 58 -16.11 1.63 -4.06
CA THR A 58 -15.36 0.64 -4.85
C THR A 58 -14.48 -0.26 -3.99
N TYR A 59 -13.75 0.30 -3.04
CA TYR A 59 -12.68 -0.39 -2.31
C TYR A 59 -13.09 -0.91 -0.93
N GLU A 60 -14.09 -0.29 -0.30
CA GLU A 60 -14.56 -0.68 1.04
C GLU A 60 -15.87 -1.45 0.99
N GLU A 61 -16.76 -1.13 0.03
CA GLU A 61 -18.08 -1.74 -0.09
C GLU A 61 -18.20 -2.69 -1.29
N ASP A 62 -17.14 -2.91 -2.06
CA ASP A 62 -17.09 -3.79 -3.23
C ASP A 62 -18.19 -3.53 -4.28
N CYS A 63 -18.67 -2.28 -4.38
CA CYS A 63 -19.70 -1.90 -5.33
C CYS A 63 -19.18 -1.93 -6.76
N SER A 64 -19.98 -2.44 -7.67
CA SER A 64 -19.69 -2.40 -9.11
C SER A 64 -19.85 -0.99 -9.69
N LEU A 65 -19.15 -0.70 -10.80
CA LEU A 65 -19.30 0.58 -11.51
C LEU A 65 -20.76 0.88 -11.90
N ALA A 66 -21.57 -0.16 -12.14
CA ALA A 66 -22.97 -0.02 -12.50
C ALA A 66 -23.81 0.46 -11.31
N GLU A 67 -23.55 -0.07 -10.12
CA GLU A 67 -24.22 0.32 -8.88
C GLU A 67 -23.87 1.75 -8.51
N ILE A 68 -22.58 2.11 -8.56
CA ILE A 68 -22.11 3.48 -8.29
C ILE A 68 -22.70 4.46 -9.30
N ALA A 69 -22.74 4.09 -10.60
CA ALA A 69 -23.34 4.91 -11.63
C ALA A 69 -24.84 5.17 -11.40
N ALA A 70 -25.56 4.15 -10.94
CA ALA A 70 -26.98 4.28 -10.57
C ALA A 70 -27.16 5.21 -9.36
N LEU A 71 -26.32 5.08 -8.33
CA LEU A 71 -26.35 5.96 -7.14
C LEU A 71 -26.06 7.42 -7.49
N HIS A 72 -25.07 7.66 -8.35
CA HIS A 72 -24.64 9.02 -8.73
C HIS A 72 -25.47 9.63 -9.88
N GLY A 73 -26.40 8.87 -10.48
CA GLY A 73 -27.15 9.31 -11.66
C GLY A 73 -26.25 9.63 -12.85
N SER A 74 -25.19 8.84 -13.04
CA SER A 74 -24.15 9.05 -14.06
C SER A 74 -23.91 7.81 -14.91
N SER A 75 -23.03 7.87 -15.92
CA SER A 75 -22.64 6.72 -16.72
C SER A 75 -21.52 5.91 -16.04
N ARG A 76 -21.42 4.61 -16.36
CA ARG A 76 -20.31 3.76 -15.91
C ARG A 76 -18.94 4.35 -16.28
N GLN A 77 -18.83 4.91 -17.49
CA GLN A 77 -17.59 5.54 -17.95
C GLN A 77 -17.23 6.75 -17.10
N ALA A 78 -18.21 7.59 -16.74
CA ALA A 78 -17.99 8.75 -15.90
C ALA A 78 -17.54 8.34 -14.47
N VAL A 79 -18.07 7.24 -13.92
CA VAL A 79 -17.63 6.68 -12.64
C VAL A 79 -16.22 6.13 -12.74
N HIS A 80 -15.92 5.38 -13.80
CA HIS A 80 -14.57 4.86 -14.04
C HIS A 80 -13.53 5.99 -14.09
N ASP A 81 -13.80 7.04 -14.88
CA ASP A 81 -12.91 8.20 -15.00
C ASP A 81 -12.77 8.97 -13.67
N LEU A 82 -13.82 8.98 -12.85
CA LEU A 82 -13.82 9.60 -11.54
C LEU A 82 -12.91 8.85 -10.57
N ILE A 83 -12.99 7.51 -10.56
CA ILE A 83 -12.15 6.63 -9.75
C ILE A 83 -10.68 6.75 -10.18
N GLU A 84 -10.39 6.62 -11.49
CA GLU A 84 -9.01 6.73 -12.00
C GLU A 84 -8.36 8.08 -11.60
N ARG A 85 -9.10 9.18 -11.73
CA ARG A 85 -8.62 10.49 -11.31
C ARG A 85 -8.39 10.59 -9.80
N GLY A 86 -9.27 10.04 -8.99
CA GLY A 86 -9.12 9.98 -7.55
C GLY A 86 -7.90 9.17 -7.13
N GLU A 87 -7.70 7.98 -7.72
CA GLU A 87 -6.51 7.17 -7.49
C GLU A 87 -5.21 7.88 -7.88
N ALA A 88 -5.21 8.53 -9.04
CA ALA A 88 -4.04 9.28 -9.50
C ALA A 88 -3.69 10.43 -8.53
N GLN A 89 -4.68 11.12 -7.99
CA GLN A 89 -4.49 12.16 -6.99
C GLN A 89 -3.95 11.61 -5.67
N LEU A 90 -4.49 10.51 -5.17
CA LEU A 90 -3.99 9.87 -3.95
C LEU A 90 -2.51 9.47 -4.09
N ARG A 91 -2.14 8.86 -5.22
CA ARG A 91 -0.73 8.51 -5.51
C ARG A 91 0.17 9.73 -5.63
N GLN A 92 -0.35 10.84 -6.19
CA GLN A 92 0.39 12.10 -6.29
C GLN A 92 0.61 12.73 -4.92
N TYR A 93 -0.38 12.68 -4.03
CA TYR A 93 -0.22 13.16 -2.65
C TYR A 93 0.83 12.35 -1.90
N GLU A 94 0.78 11.02 -1.98
CA GLU A 94 1.80 10.17 -1.35
C GLU A 94 3.18 10.41 -1.93
N ALA A 95 3.32 10.54 -3.25
CA ALA A 95 4.59 10.84 -3.90
C ALA A 95 5.21 12.18 -3.45
N SER A 96 4.38 13.12 -3.00
CA SER A 96 4.82 14.45 -2.55
C SER A 96 5.01 14.56 -1.03
N LEU A 97 4.18 13.88 -0.27
CA LEU A 97 4.05 14.06 1.19
C LEU A 97 4.62 12.89 2.00
N HIS A 98 4.64 11.68 1.43
CA HIS A 98 5.17 10.45 2.04
C HIS A 98 4.57 10.10 3.43
N LEU A 99 3.31 10.50 3.70
CA LEU A 99 2.70 10.29 5.03
C LEU A 99 2.39 8.83 5.32
N LEU A 100 1.98 8.06 4.30
CA LEU A 100 1.73 6.63 4.46
C LEU A 100 3.04 5.87 4.66
N GLU A 101 4.08 6.20 3.89
CA GLU A 101 5.42 5.63 4.04
C GLU A 101 6.00 5.93 5.43
N GLU A 102 5.89 7.17 5.89
CA GLU A 102 6.37 7.56 7.23
C GLU A 102 5.56 6.91 8.35
N SER A 103 4.25 6.75 8.18
CA SER A 103 3.39 6.04 9.13
C SER A 103 3.79 4.57 9.25
N ARG A 104 4.04 3.89 8.14
CA ARG A 104 4.54 2.51 8.12
C ARG A 104 5.88 2.37 8.80
N ARG A 105 6.83 3.22 8.46
CA ARG A 105 8.16 3.26 9.09
C ARG A 105 8.07 3.44 10.60
N ARG A 106 7.20 4.32 11.05
CA ARG A 106 6.96 4.55 12.49
C ARG A 106 6.39 3.30 13.16
N SER A 107 5.41 2.64 12.52
CA SER A 107 4.83 1.39 13.01
C SER A 107 5.89 0.29 13.15
N ASP A 108 6.72 0.09 12.13
CA ASP A 108 7.80 -0.90 12.14
C ASP A 108 8.81 -0.65 13.29
N LEU A 109 9.16 0.62 13.51
CA LEU A 109 10.06 1.00 14.60
C LEU A 109 9.43 0.76 15.98
N ILE A 110 8.14 1.03 16.13
CA ILE A 110 7.39 0.76 17.38
C ILE A 110 7.35 -0.75 17.64
N ASP A 111 7.10 -1.57 16.63
CA ASP A 111 7.06 -3.02 16.75
C ASP A 111 8.45 -3.60 17.08
N GLU A 112 9.50 -3.06 16.49
CA GLU A 112 10.87 -3.42 16.85
C GLU A 112 11.19 -3.02 18.32
N LEU A 113 10.80 -1.82 18.75
CA LEU A 113 10.98 -1.39 20.14
C LEU A 113 10.22 -2.28 21.11
N ARG A 114 8.97 -2.63 20.82
CA ARG A 114 8.19 -3.58 21.63
C ARG A 114 8.88 -4.93 21.76
N SER A 115 9.38 -5.45 20.64
CA SER A 115 10.10 -6.72 20.63
C SER A 115 11.36 -6.69 21.52
N ARG A 116 12.13 -5.60 21.47
CA ARG A 116 13.33 -5.42 22.30
C ARG A 116 12.98 -5.24 23.78
N LEU A 117 11.96 -4.47 24.08
CA LEU A 117 11.48 -4.24 25.45
C LEU A 117 10.93 -5.52 26.10
N ALA A 118 10.30 -6.40 25.30
CA ALA A 118 9.81 -7.69 25.79
C ALA A 118 10.94 -8.60 26.34
N ALA A 119 12.17 -8.43 25.85
CA ALA A 119 13.34 -9.19 26.29
C ALA A 119 14.01 -8.62 27.55
N ILE A 120 13.63 -7.42 28.00
CA ILE A 120 14.19 -6.76 29.16
C ILE A 120 13.34 -7.12 30.39
N PRO A 121 13.92 -7.66 31.48
CA PRO A 121 13.20 -7.86 32.72
C PRO A 121 12.80 -6.49 33.32
N MET A 122 11.50 -6.27 33.44
CA MET A 122 10.90 -5.00 33.82
C MET A 122 9.71 -5.27 34.74
N GLU A 123 9.52 -4.45 35.74
CA GLU A 123 8.35 -4.53 36.64
C GLU A 123 7.05 -4.26 35.82
N ALA A 124 5.95 -4.87 36.27
CA ALA A 124 4.67 -4.81 35.55
C ALA A 124 4.17 -3.37 35.38
N GLU A 125 4.38 -2.51 36.36
CA GLU A 125 3.98 -1.10 36.35
C GLU A 125 4.78 -0.30 35.32
N GLU A 126 6.10 -0.49 35.26
CA GLU A 126 6.99 0.13 34.27
C GLU A 126 6.68 -0.32 32.88
N ARG A 127 6.33 -1.61 32.68
CA ARG A 127 5.92 -2.16 31.40
C ARG A 127 4.65 -1.51 30.87
N LEU A 128 3.63 -1.37 31.72
CA LEU A 128 2.37 -0.71 31.36
C LEU A 128 2.59 0.75 31.00
N ALA A 129 3.38 1.48 31.75
CA ALA A 129 3.71 2.88 31.50
C ALA A 129 4.44 3.03 30.13
N THR A 130 5.35 2.11 29.80
CA THR A 130 6.10 2.13 28.55
C THR A 130 5.20 1.81 27.35
N GLU A 131 4.32 0.81 27.48
CA GLU A 131 3.33 0.50 26.43
C GLU A 131 2.37 1.66 26.17
N GLU A 132 1.92 2.33 27.23
CA GLU A 132 1.08 3.53 27.09
C GLU A 132 1.78 4.65 26.30
N LEU A 133 3.08 4.86 26.54
CA LEU A 133 3.88 5.83 25.78
C LEU A 133 4.03 5.43 24.31
N LEU A 134 4.26 4.14 24.03
CA LEU A 134 4.37 3.64 22.65
C LEU A 134 3.05 3.76 21.88
N CYS A 135 1.91 3.61 22.55
CA CYS A 135 0.60 3.79 21.94
C CYS A 135 0.28 5.25 21.57
N ARG A 136 1.01 6.21 22.14
CA ARG A 136 0.83 7.66 21.88
C ARG A 136 1.71 8.19 20.75
N LEU A 137 2.63 7.37 20.25
CA LEU A 137 3.49 7.68 19.10
C LEU A 137 2.78 7.38 17.77
#